data_57e8fe3f85511b05305d8fa698aaa33d
#
_entry.id   57e8fe3f85511b05305d8fa698aaa33d
#
_cell.length_a   1.000
_cell.length_b   1.000
_cell.length_c   1.000
_cell.angle_alpha   90.00
_cell.angle_beta   90.00
_cell.angle_gamma   90.00
#
_symmetry.space_group_name_H-M   'P 1'
#
loop_
_entity.id
_entity.type
_entity.pdbx_description
1 polymer ?
#
loop_
_entity_poly.entity_id
_entity_poly.type
_entity_poly.pdbx_seq_one_letter_code
_entity_poly.pdbx_strand_id
1 'polypeptide(L)'
;MSNIKITAIVAVKAEHRAELLDVFTALVGESRKEGDNLRYDLHQDLQNPNRFVFFENWKDQAAVDSHNASVHFQNFLKAIDGKTEAVDIVLMKDVSDNGN
;
A
#
# COMPACT_ATOMS: atom_id res chain seq x y z
N MET A 1 11.76 -7.05 -18.14
CA MET A 1 11.33 -5.83 -17.42
C MET A 1 11.19 -6.11 -15.95
N SER A 2 11.67 -5.20 -15.17
CA SER A 2 11.62 -5.37 -13.73
C SER A 2 10.27 -4.93 -13.21
N ASN A 3 9.73 -5.73 -12.29
CA ASN A 3 8.57 -5.34 -11.52
C ASN A 3 8.91 -4.17 -10.60
N ILE A 4 7.91 -3.40 -10.25
CA ILE A 4 8.04 -2.36 -9.23
C ILE A 4 7.41 -2.86 -7.95
N LYS A 5 8.19 -2.87 -6.88
CA LYS A 5 7.72 -3.24 -5.56
C LYS A 5 7.56 -1.98 -4.72
N ILE A 6 6.54 -1.96 -3.90
CA ILE A 6 6.26 -0.80 -3.05
C ILE A 6 6.06 -1.28 -1.62
N THR A 7 6.71 -0.59 -0.69
CA THR A 7 6.41 -0.72 0.73
C THR A 7 5.81 0.62 1.18
N ALA A 8 4.60 0.57 1.71
CA ALA A 8 3.93 1.73 2.25
C ALA A 8 3.74 1.54 3.74
N ILE A 9 4.35 2.40 4.54
CA ILE A 9 4.27 2.34 6.00
C ILE A 9 3.34 3.47 6.44
N VAL A 10 2.24 3.10 7.11
CA VAL A 10 1.22 4.06 7.54
C VAL A 10 1.04 3.93 9.05
N ALA A 11 1.41 4.98 9.76
CA ALA A 11 1.17 5.07 11.20
C ALA A 11 -0.11 5.87 11.40
N VAL A 12 -1.13 5.23 11.96
CA VAL A 12 -2.44 5.85 12.17
C VAL A 12 -2.54 6.44 13.57
N LYS A 13 -3.38 7.44 13.73
CA LYS A 13 -3.73 7.90 15.07
C LYS A 13 -4.57 6.82 15.75
N ALA A 14 -4.29 6.55 17.02
CA ALA A 14 -4.90 5.44 17.76
C ALA A 14 -6.42 5.48 17.71
N GLU A 15 -7.01 6.67 17.82
CA GLU A 15 -8.46 6.84 17.82
C GLU A 15 -9.11 6.51 16.49
N HIS A 16 -8.32 6.45 15.40
CA HIS A 16 -8.82 6.14 14.06
C HIS A 16 -8.42 4.75 13.59
N ARG A 17 -7.75 3.95 14.42
CA ARG A 17 -7.22 2.66 13.98
C ARG A 17 -8.29 1.71 13.47
N ALA A 18 -9.37 1.55 14.20
CA ALA A 18 -10.43 0.60 13.81
C ALA A 18 -11.07 1.00 12.50
N GLU A 19 -11.38 2.28 12.35
CA GLU A 19 -12.00 2.81 11.13
C GLU A 19 -11.04 2.66 9.94
N LEU A 20 -9.76 2.98 10.12
CA LEU A 20 -8.79 2.91 9.03
C LEU A 20 -8.43 1.47 8.66
N LEU A 21 -8.48 0.55 9.59
CA LEU A 21 -8.27 -0.86 9.25
C LEU A 21 -9.31 -1.35 8.24
N ASP A 22 -10.56 -0.94 8.39
CA ASP A 22 -11.61 -1.27 7.42
C ASP A 22 -11.31 -0.64 6.06
N VAL A 23 -10.85 0.61 6.05
CA VAL A 23 -10.46 1.30 4.82
C VAL A 23 -9.31 0.57 4.13
N PHE A 24 -8.29 0.17 4.90
CA PHE A 24 -7.12 -0.53 4.37
C PHE A 24 -7.50 -1.90 3.80
N THR A 25 -8.36 -2.63 4.49
CA THR A 25 -8.82 -3.94 4.04
C THR A 25 -9.58 -3.81 2.71
N ALA A 26 -10.42 -2.79 2.58
CA ALA A 26 -11.14 -2.53 1.34
C ALA A 26 -10.18 -2.17 0.20
N LEU A 27 -9.15 -1.37 0.49
CA LEU A 27 -8.14 -1.02 -0.50
C LEU A 27 -7.41 -2.26 -1.01
N VAL A 28 -7.05 -3.17 -0.11
CA VAL A 28 -6.41 -4.44 -0.50
C VAL A 28 -7.30 -5.20 -1.47
N GLY A 29 -8.57 -5.35 -1.15
CA GLY A 29 -9.51 -6.10 -2.00
C GLY A 29 -9.63 -5.51 -3.39
N GLU A 30 -9.78 -4.20 -3.49
CA GLU A 30 -9.93 -3.53 -4.78
C GLU A 30 -8.63 -3.52 -5.57
N SER A 31 -7.50 -3.34 -4.90
CA SER A 31 -6.19 -3.32 -5.56
C SER A 31 -5.84 -4.68 -6.15
N ARG A 32 -6.20 -5.76 -5.47
CA ARG A 32 -5.95 -7.12 -5.97
C ARG A 32 -6.75 -7.45 -7.23
N LYS A 33 -7.82 -6.73 -7.50
CA LYS A 33 -8.61 -6.90 -8.73
C LYS A 33 -7.97 -6.21 -9.93
N GLU A 34 -6.99 -5.35 -9.73
CA GLU A 34 -6.31 -4.69 -10.84
C GLU A 34 -5.47 -5.72 -11.60
N GLY A 35 -5.61 -5.76 -12.92
CA GLY A 35 -5.06 -6.84 -13.73
C GLY A 35 -3.54 -6.94 -13.70
N ASP A 36 -2.84 -5.83 -13.48
CA ASP A 36 -1.38 -5.78 -13.45
C ASP A 36 -0.83 -5.74 -12.01
N ASN A 37 -1.68 -5.98 -11.03
CA ASN A 37 -1.23 -6.18 -9.65
C ASN A 37 -0.79 -7.64 -9.46
N LEU A 38 0.43 -7.82 -8.98
CA LEU A 38 1.00 -9.14 -8.73
C LEU A 38 0.93 -9.51 -7.25
N ARG A 39 0.92 -8.53 -6.37
CA ARG A 39 0.82 -8.74 -4.94
C ARG A 39 0.38 -7.45 -4.25
N TYR A 40 -0.51 -7.59 -3.28
CA TYR A 40 -0.97 -6.46 -2.46
C TYR A 40 -1.34 -7.00 -1.09
N ASP A 41 -0.44 -6.88 -0.11
CA ASP A 41 -0.59 -7.47 1.21
C ASP A 41 -0.50 -6.41 2.29
N LEU A 42 -1.36 -6.53 3.28
CA LEU A 42 -1.41 -5.63 4.44
C LEU A 42 -0.90 -6.35 5.67
N HIS A 43 -0.05 -5.67 6.42
CA HIS A 43 0.56 -6.20 7.64
C HIS A 43 0.38 -5.19 8.78
N GLN A 44 0.41 -5.69 10.00
CA GLN A 44 0.43 -4.86 11.19
C GLN A 44 1.74 -5.10 11.92
N ASP A 45 2.37 -4.01 12.37
CA ASP A 45 3.61 -4.09 13.15
C ASP A 45 3.32 -4.80 14.47
N LEU A 46 4.12 -5.82 14.81
CA LEU A 46 3.95 -6.58 16.03
C LEU A 46 4.19 -5.75 17.29
N GLN A 47 4.99 -4.68 17.18
CA GLN A 47 5.37 -3.87 18.32
C GLN A 47 4.61 -2.55 18.41
N ASN A 48 3.88 -2.19 17.35
CA ASN A 48 3.10 -0.95 17.33
C ASN A 48 1.79 -1.20 16.59
N PRO A 49 0.68 -1.38 17.31
CA PRO A 49 -0.61 -1.73 16.69
C PRO A 49 -1.17 -0.62 15.80
N ASN A 50 -0.62 0.59 15.87
CA ASN A 50 -1.08 1.70 15.04
C ASN A 50 -0.27 1.81 13.74
N ARG A 51 0.67 0.92 13.50
CA ARG A 51 1.55 0.97 12.34
C ARG A 51 1.26 -0.19 11.42
N PHE A 52 0.92 0.13 10.17
CA PHE A 52 0.57 -0.84 9.15
C PHE A 52 1.55 -0.75 7.99
N VAL A 53 1.81 -1.88 7.35
CA VAL A 53 2.74 -1.95 6.23
C VAL A 53 2.06 -2.66 5.08
N PHE A 54 1.93 -1.95 3.96
CA PHE A 54 1.49 -2.56 2.71
C PHE A 54 2.73 -3.01 1.95
N PHE A 55 2.71 -4.22 1.44
CA PHE A 55 3.71 -4.67 0.48
C PHE A 55 3.03 -4.95 -0.84
N GLU A 56 3.56 -4.35 -1.92
CA GLU A 56 2.93 -4.40 -3.23
C GLU A 56 3.95 -4.81 -4.28
N ASN A 57 3.47 -5.52 -5.29
CA ASN A 57 4.28 -5.85 -6.46
C ASN A 57 3.44 -5.59 -7.71
N TRP A 58 3.96 -4.76 -8.60
CA TRP A 58 3.28 -4.30 -9.80
C TRP A 58 4.10 -4.67 -11.03
N LYS A 59 3.39 -4.95 -12.13
CA LYS A 59 4.03 -5.38 -13.37
C LYS A 59 5.04 -4.35 -13.88
N ASP A 60 4.70 -3.06 -13.85
CA ASP A 60 5.52 -1.98 -14.37
C ASP A 60 5.04 -0.63 -13.83
N GLN A 61 5.67 0.46 -14.29
CA GLN A 61 5.30 1.81 -13.88
C GLN A 61 3.89 2.18 -14.33
N ALA A 62 3.47 1.74 -15.51
CA ALA A 62 2.11 2.02 -15.98
C ALA A 62 1.05 1.44 -15.06
N ALA A 63 1.32 0.25 -14.50
CA ALA A 63 0.43 -0.38 -13.52
C ALA A 63 0.34 0.44 -12.22
N VAL A 64 1.47 0.95 -11.76
CA VAL A 64 1.50 1.83 -10.58
C VAL A 64 0.73 3.12 -10.84
N ASP A 65 0.94 3.73 -11.99
CA ASP A 65 0.24 4.97 -12.36
C ASP A 65 -1.27 4.76 -12.43
N SER A 66 -1.70 3.65 -13.00
CA SER A 66 -3.12 3.28 -13.08
C SER A 66 -3.71 3.08 -11.68
N HIS A 67 -2.97 2.40 -10.80
CA HIS A 67 -3.39 2.21 -9.41
C HIS A 67 -3.58 3.55 -8.70
N ASN A 68 -2.59 4.44 -8.84
CA ASN A 68 -2.64 5.74 -8.17
C ASN A 68 -3.81 6.59 -8.67
N ALA A 69 -4.25 6.42 -9.90
CA ALA A 69 -5.38 7.14 -10.48
C ALA A 69 -6.72 6.49 -10.19
N SER A 70 -6.74 5.29 -9.60
CA SER A 70 -7.96 4.54 -9.37
C SER A 70 -8.86 5.22 -8.33
N VAL A 71 -10.17 4.95 -8.44
CA VAL A 71 -11.16 5.47 -7.49
C VAL A 71 -10.86 4.97 -6.08
N HIS A 72 -10.51 3.70 -5.93
CA HIS A 72 -10.25 3.12 -4.62
C HIS A 72 -9.00 3.72 -3.97
N PHE A 73 -7.97 4.03 -4.74
CA PHE A 73 -6.78 4.69 -4.18
C PHE A 73 -7.08 6.13 -3.79
N GLN A 74 -7.82 6.86 -4.62
CA GLN A 74 -8.21 8.24 -4.31
C GLN A 74 -9.11 8.30 -3.07
N ASN A 75 -10.02 7.35 -2.91
CA ASN A 75 -10.85 7.25 -1.71
C ASN A 75 -10.00 6.95 -0.47
N PHE A 76 -8.98 6.10 -0.60
CA PHE A 76 -8.05 5.81 0.47
C PHE A 76 -7.32 7.09 0.92
N LEU A 77 -6.82 7.89 -0.02
CA LEU A 77 -6.13 9.14 0.33
C LEU A 77 -7.04 10.09 1.09
N LYS A 78 -8.30 10.20 0.68
CA LYS A 78 -9.28 11.04 1.39
C LYS A 78 -9.57 10.50 2.78
N ALA A 79 -9.69 9.19 2.91
CA ALA A 79 -10.05 8.57 4.19
C ALA A 79 -8.96 8.75 5.24
N ILE A 80 -7.68 8.76 4.84
CA ILE A 80 -6.57 8.89 5.80
C ILE A 80 -6.24 10.34 6.14
N ASP A 81 -6.80 11.30 5.42
CA ASP A 81 -6.47 12.70 5.62
C ASP A 81 -6.79 13.15 7.05
N GLY A 82 -5.79 13.69 7.73
CA GLY A 82 -5.92 14.13 9.12
C GLY A 82 -5.95 13.00 10.16
N LYS A 83 -5.84 11.72 9.73
CA LYS A 83 -6.00 10.57 10.62
C LYS A 83 -4.74 9.75 10.79
N THR A 84 -3.63 10.20 10.20
CA THR A 84 -2.35 9.50 10.29
C THR A 84 -1.31 10.36 10.99
N GLU A 85 -0.36 9.68 11.65
CA GLU A 85 0.83 10.32 12.23
C GLU A 85 1.93 10.44 11.19
N ALA A 86 2.05 9.43 10.32
CA ALA A 86 3.09 9.38 9.30
C ALA A 86 2.68 8.45 8.18
N VAL A 87 3.11 8.80 6.96
CA VAL A 87 2.99 7.94 5.78
C VAL A 87 4.34 7.97 5.07
N ASP A 88 4.91 6.78 4.83
CA ASP A 88 6.20 6.66 4.17
C ASP A 88 6.05 5.62 3.06
N ILE A 89 6.32 6.01 1.82
CA ILE A 89 6.15 5.15 0.65
C ILE A 89 7.48 5.00 -0.05
N VAL A 90 7.94 3.76 -0.22
CA VAL A 90 9.21 3.44 -0.86
C VAL A 90 8.94 2.59 -2.09
N LEU A 91 9.31 3.11 -3.25
CA LEU A 91 9.28 2.35 -4.50
C LEU A 91 10.62 1.66 -4.67
N MET A 92 10.58 0.36 -4.99
CA MET A 92 11.76 -0.49 -4.96
C MET A 92 11.86 -1.34 -6.20
N LYS A 93 13.09 -1.72 -6.55
CA LYS A 93 13.34 -2.82 -7.47
C LYS A 93 14.17 -3.87 -6.75
N ASP A 94 14.00 -5.10 -7.14
CA ASP A 94 14.77 -6.19 -6.55
C ASP A 94 16.23 -6.10 -7.03
N VAL A 95 17.15 -6.08 -6.08
CA VAL A 95 18.59 -6.11 -6.36
C VAL A 95 19.28 -7.32 -5.73
N SER A 96 18.51 -8.19 -5.09
CA SER A 96 19.07 -9.34 -4.40
C SER A 96 19.49 -10.46 -5.34
N ASP A 97 18.87 -10.53 -6.51
CA ASP A 97 19.23 -11.51 -7.51
C ASP A 97 20.23 -10.91 -8.47
N ASN A 98 21.51 -11.12 -8.18
CA ASN A 98 22.61 -10.51 -8.92
C ASN A 98 22.77 -11.01 -10.35
N GLY A 99 22.08 -12.05 -10.71
CA GLY A 99 22.11 -12.57 -12.06
C GLY A 99 21.37 -11.71 -13.05
N ASN A 100 20.73 -10.71 -12.55
CA ASN A 100 19.85 -9.94 -13.44
C ASN A 100 19.83 -8.49 -13.11
#